data_f8fc1304bfcdf0b1c3db85e5ab630eb8
#
_entry.id   f8fc1304bfcdf0b1c3db85e5ab630eb8
#
_cell.length_a   1.000
_cell.length_b   1.000
_cell.length_c   1.000
_cell.angle_alpha   90.00
_cell.angle_beta   90.00
_cell.angle_gamma   90.00
#
_symmetry.space_group_name_H-M   'P 1'
#
loop_
_entity.id
_entity.type
_entity.pdbx_description
1 polymer ?
#
loop_
_entity_poly.entity_id
_entity_poly.type
_entity_poly.pdbx_seq_one_letter_code
_entity_poly.pdbx_strand_id
1 'polypeptide(L)'
;MKKLLLLLLILPFLTSAQIQVSTSFGYAIENGLSNNPSFTGSSMEFSLRKHISEKFRITATTGMYDMRKALVAVSNVDYSSKLYGYSYKTIIPLTVGGEYYVWSKTLFKPFIGLETGVIYTDRQLSINENYRSYASSSVSNCSGINWGFSPSVGLHIQEFADRLGIFVKVKYTGMTAQSCSDYADLIGVSGGLTFKFGKKINWRPPVIEVPETTPYYEKKE
;
A
#
# COMPACT_ATOMS: atom_id res chain seq x y z
N MET A 1 10.68 -23.69 -20.51
CA MET A 1 11.90 -23.17 -19.84
C MET A 1 11.67 -21.85 -19.11
N LYS A 2 11.05 -20.80 -19.70
CA LYS A 2 10.83 -19.48 -19.02
C LYS A 2 10.02 -19.58 -17.71
N LYS A 3 9.01 -20.46 -17.63
CA LYS A 3 8.19 -20.67 -16.42
C LYS A 3 8.97 -21.34 -15.28
N LEU A 4 9.92 -22.23 -15.62
CA LEU A 4 10.78 -22.91 -14.64
C LEU A 4 11.81 -21.95 -14.02
N LEU A 5 12.32 -21.01 -14.81
CA LEU A 5 13.25 -19.97 -14.35
C LEU A 5 12.58 -19.01 -13.37
N LEU A 6 11.31 -18.66 -13.61
CA LEU A 6 10.51 -17.85 -12.71
C LEU A 6 10.27 -18.57 -11.37
N LEU A 7 9.99 -19.88 -11.42
CA LEU A 7 9.80 -20.72 -10.23
C LEU A 7 11.10 -20.82 -9.41
N LEU A 8 12.25 -21.01 -10.08
CA LEU A 8 13.58 -21.06 -9.46
C LEU A 8 13.98 -19.72 -8.81
N LEU A 9 13.56 -18.58 -9.36
CA LEU A 9 13.77 -17.26 -8.78
C LEU A 9 12.92 -17.04 -7.51
N ILE A 10 11.76 -17.67 -7.41
CA ILE A 10 10.84 -17.56 -6.28
C ILE A 10 11.23 -18.52 -5.13
N LEU A 11 11.85 -19.69 -5.45
CA LEU A 11 12.22 -20.70 -4.46
C LEU A 11 13.12 -20.17 -3.31
N PRO A 12 14.21 -19.39 -3.55
CA PRO A 12 15.05 -18.88 -2.47
C PRO A 12 14.31 -17.84 -1.61
N PHE A 13 13.23 -17.26 -2.10
CA PHE A 13 12.37 -16.39 -1.29
C PHE A 13 11.53 -17.18 -0.28
N LEU A 14 11.29 -18.46 -0.50
CA LEU A 14 10.44 -19.30 0.35
C LEU A 14 11.22 -20.06 1.44
N THR A 15 12.53 -20.29 1.26
CA THR A 15 13.23 -21.35 2.01
C THR A 15 13.86 -20.94 3.33
N SER A 16 14.01 -19.68 3.70
CA SER A 16 14.71 -19.33 4.95
C SER A 16 14.22 -18.10 5.71
N ALA A 17 13.22 -17.38 5.22
CA ALA A 17 12.78 -16.16 5.84
C ALA A 17 11.36 -16.28 6.41
N GLN A 18 11.14 -15.62 7.53
CA GLN A 18 9.82 -15.43 8.05
C GLN A 18 8.99 -14.60 7.06
N ILE A 19 7.96 -15.22 6.49
CA ILE A 19 7.01 -14.57 5.58
C ILE A 19 5.82 -14.12 6.41
N GLN A 20 5.35 -12.92 6.16
CA GLN A 20 4.17 -12.35 6.76
C GLN A 20 3.16 -12.02 5.66
N VAL A 21 1.94 -12.52 5.80
CA VAL A 21 0.80 -12.16 4.96
C VAL A 21 -0.03 -11.15 5.72
N SER A 22 -0.56 -10.16 5.04
CA SER A 22 -1.47 -9.20 5.65
C SER A 22 -2.63 -8.86 4.74
N THR A 23 -3.77 -8.59 5.35
CA THR A 23 -4.93 -8.01 4.70
C THR A 23 -5.34 -6.76 5.45
N SER A 24 -5.77 -5.74 4.71
CA SER A 24 -6.29 -4.50 5.31
C SER A 24 -7.51 -4.00 4.56
N PHE A 25 -8.35 -3.31 5.30
CA PHE A 25 -9.51 -2.59 4.81
C PHE A 25 -9.37 -1.13 5.22
N GLY A 26 -9.86 -0.23 4.38
CA GLY A 26 -9.73 1.18 4.65
C GLY A 26 -10.62 2.05 3.80
N TYR A 27 -10.35 3.33 3.90
CA TYR A 27 -11.02 4.37 3.16
C TYR A 27 -9.98 5.20 2.40
N ALA A 28 -10.28 5.56 1.17
CA ALA A 28 -9.39 6.35 0.33
C ALA A 28 -10.12 7.58 -0.23
N ILE A 29 -9.36 8.66 -0.37
CA ILE A 29 -9.81 9.94 -0.93
C ILE A 29 -8.81 10.31 -2.02
N GLU A 30 -9.33 10.68 -3.18
CA GLU A 30 -8.54 11.27 -4.25
C GLU A 30 -8.35 12.75 -3.95
N ASN A 31 -7.10 13.19 -3.88
CA ASN A 31 -6.75 14.59 -3.71
C ASN A 31 -6.71 15.27 -5.09
N GLY A 32 -7.86 15.75 -5.54
CA GLY A 32 -7.95 16.54 -6.77
C GLY A 32 -7.46 17.97 -6.54
N LEU A 33 -6.52 18.44 -7.34
CA LEU A 33 -6.04 19.84 -7.36
C LEU A 33 -7.11 20.86 -7.81
N SER A 34 -8.33 20.41 -8.11
CA SER A 34 -9.42 21.26 -8.57
C SER A 34 -10.53 21.36 -7.50
N ASN A 35 -11.26 22.47 -7.50
CA ASN A 35 -12.45 22.71 -6.66
C ASN A 35 -13.63 21.73 -6.92
N ASN A 36 -13.40 20.67 -7.67
CA ASN A 36 -14.38 19.64 -7.96
C ASN A 36 -14.43 18.59 -6.82
N PRO A 37 -15.61 18.02 -6.54
CA PRO A 37 -15.73 16.96 -5.55
C PRO A 37 -14.79 15.81 -5.90
N SER A 38 -14.05 15.33 -4.89
CA SER A 38 -13.06 14.25 -5.03
C SER A 38 -13.74 12.88 -5.09
N PHE A 39 -13.08 11.91 -5.71
CA PHE A 39 -13.48 10.52 -5.56
C PHE A 39 -13.18 10.06 -4.14
N THR A 40 -14.13 9.34 -3.56
CA THR A 40 -13.98 8.75 -2.23
C THR A 40 -14.51 7.32 -2.24
N GLY A 41 -13.92 6.45 -1.44
CA GLY A 41 -14.39 5.07 -1.42
C GLY A 41 -13.62 4.14 -0.49
N SER A 42 -13.97 2.87 -0.55
CA SER A 42 -13.35 1.81 0.23
C SER A 42 -12.09 1.29 -0.45
N SER A 43 -11.19 0.75 0.37
CA SER A 43 -9.99 0.07 -0.10
C SER A 43 -9.81 -1.27 0.61
N MET A 44 -9.29 -2.24 -0.13
CA MET A 44 -8.87 -3.53 0.37
C MET A 44 -7.49 -3.85 -0.21
N GLU A 45 -6.53 -4.20 0.65
CA GLU A 45 -5.18 -4.55 0.21
C GLU A 45 -4.73 -5.88 0.82
N PHE A 46 -3.94 -6.61 0.02
CA PHE A 46 -3.20 -7.79 0.41
C PHE A 46 -1.71 -7.51 0.25
N SER A 47 -0.93 -7.84 1.26
CA SER A 47 0.52 -7.66 1.19
C SER A 47 1.26 -8.91 1.66
N LEU A 48 2.29 -9.26 0.92
CA LEU A 48 3.32 -10.22 1.32
C LEU A 48 4.52 -9.43 1.82
N ARG A 49 5.02 -9.78 3.00
CA ARG A 49 6.18 -9.16 3.62
C ARG A 49 7.22 -10.21 3.93
N LYS A 50 8.46 -9.96 3.53
CA LYS A 50 9.61 -10.80 3.86
C LYS A 50 10.54 -10.03 4.80
N HIS A 51 10.83 -10.60 5.96
CA HIS A 51 11.81 -10.03 6.89
C HIS A 51 13.24 -10.20 6.34
N ILE A 52 13.94 -9.11 6.12
CA ILE A 52 15.36 -9.10 5.72
C ILE A 52 16.24 -8.87 6.94
N SER A 53 15.79 -8.00 7.85
CA SER A 53 16.43 -7.74 9.14
C SER A 53 15.38 -7.48 10.22
N GLU A 54 15.79 -7.22 11.45
CA GLU A 54 14.86 -6.82 12.53
C GLU A 54 14.04 -5.57 12.18
N LYS A 55 14.65 -4.64 11.44
CA LYS A 55 14.08 -3.34 11.13
C LYS A 55 13.60 -3.21 9.68
N PHE A 56 14.00 -4.09 8.78
CA PHE A 56 13.70 -3.95 7.37
C PHE A 56 12.93 -5.14 6.80
N ARG A 57 11.87 -4.84 6.05
CA ARG A 57 11.05 -5.82 5.34
C ARG A 57 10.89 -5.40 3.88
N ILE A 58 10.94 -6.37 2.99
CA ILE A 58 10.50 -6.19 1.60
C ILE A 58 9.01 -6.51 1.55
N THR A 59 8.27 -5.72 0.80
CA THR A 59 6.82 -5.85 0.63
C THR A 59 6.47 -6.05 -0.83
N ALA A 60 5.42 -6.83 -1.08
CA ALA A 60 4.71 -6.88 -2.35
C ALA A 60 3.22 -6.73 -2.03
N THR A 61 2.57 -5.74 -2.63
CA THR A 61 1.20 -5.36 -2.32
C THR A 61 0.34 -5.36 -3.57
N THR A 62 -0.85 -5.92 -3.46
CA THR A 62 -1.93 -5.77 -4.43
C THR A 62 -3.22 -5.45 -3.68
N GLY A 63 -4.23 -4.93 -4.39
CA GLY A 63 -5.50 -4.61 -3.75
C GLY A 63 -6.50 -4.03 -4.73
N MET A 64 -7.57 -3.49 -4.18
CA MET A 64 -8.62 -2.83 -4.94
C MET A 64 -9.11 -1.61 -4.14
N TYR A 65 -9.21 -0.49 -4.83
CA TYR A 65 -9.88 0.71 -4.35
C TYR A 65 -11.12 0.91 -5.20
N ASP A 66 -12.27 0.93 -4.57
CA ASP A 66 -13.55 1.18 -5.22
C ASP A 66 -14.08 2.54 -4.77
N MET A 67 -14.05 3.48 -5.67
CA MET A 67 -14.26 4.89 -5.39
C MET A 67 -15.40 5.45 -6.24
N ARG A 68 -16.13 6.41 -5.68
CA ARG A 68 -17.24 7.08 -6.39
C ARG A 68 -17.18 8.60 -6.20
N LYS A 69 -17.70 9.29 -7.19
CA LYS A 69 -17.88 10.74 -7.21
C LYS A 69 -19.27 11.06 -7.71
N ALA A 70 -20.01 11.91 -6.98
CA ALA A 70 -21.29 12.43 -7.45
C ALA A 70 -21.07 13.47 -8.55
N LEU A 71 -21.88 13.39 -9.61
CA LEU A 71 -21.91 14.35 -10.69
C LEU A 71 -23.10 15.30 -10.47
N VAL A 72 -22.79 16.57 -10.21
CA VAL A 72 -23.75 17.59 -9.87
C VAL A 72 -23.71 18.69 -10.93
N ALA A 73 -24.85 18.99 -11.54
CA ALA A 73 -25.04 20.16 -12.39
C ALA A 73 -25.62 21.32 -11.55
N VAL A 74 -25.04 22.50 -11.68
CA VAL A 74 -25.59 23.71 -11.08
C VAL A 74 -26.40 24.43 -12.15
N SER A 75 -27.69 24.66 -11.86
CA SER A 75 -28.55 25.49 -12.73
C SER A 75 -28.15 26.96 -12.57
N ASN A 76 -27.88 27.63 -13.68
CA ASN A 76 -27.56 29.07 -13.67
C ASN A 76 -28.79 29.96 -13.45
N VAL A 77 -29.99 29.38 -13.46
CA VAL A 77 -31.27 30.14 -13.35
C VAL A 77 -31.76 30.24 -11.90
N ASP A 78 -31.64 29.13 -11.17
CA ASP A 78 -32.20 29.02 -9.81
C ASP A 78 -31.15 28.67 -8.75
N TYR A 79 -29.88 28.59 -9.15
CA TYR A 79 -28.75 28.14 -8.31
C TYR A 79 -28.99 26.79 -7.63
N SER A 80 -29.94 26.01 -8.14
CA SER A 80 -30.19 24.68 -7.61
C SER A 80 -29.15 23.67 -8.14
N SER A 81 -28.65 22.83 -7.26
CA SER A 81 -27.77 21.74 -7.64
C SER A 81 -28.57 20.45 -7.85
N LYS A 82 -28.50 19.87 -9.03
CA LYS A 82 -29.18 18.60 -9.35
C LYS A 82 -28.17 17.48 -9.59
N LEU A 83 -28.33 16.38 -8.86
CA LEU A 83 -27.55 15.17 -9.10
C LEU A 83 -28.00 14.53 -10.40
N TYR A 84 -27.09 14.37 -11.36
CA TYR A 84 -27.39 13.75 -12.65
C TYR A 84 -26.70 12.40 -12.90
N GLY A 85 -25.82 11.98 -11.99
CA GLY A 85 -25.16 10.69 -12.10
C GLY A 85 -24.02 10.48 -11.12
N TYR A 86 -23.31 9.40 -11.34
CA TYR A 86 -22.12 9.04 -10.58
C TYR A 86 -20.99 8.65 -11.52
N SER A 87 -19.77 8.98 -11.16
CA SER A 87 -18.56 8.40 -11.75
C SER A 87 -17.98 7.42 -10.77
N TYR A 88 -17.71 6.21 -11.22
CA TYR A 88 -17.05 5.15 -10.48
C TYR A 88 -15.60 5.04 -10.94
N LYS A 89 -14.70 4.75 -10.03
CA LYS A 89 -13.28 4.57 -10.32
C LYS A 89 -12.76 3.38 -9.53
N THR A 90 -12.34 2.35 -10.24
CA THR A 90 -11.68 1.19 -9.65
C THR A 90 -10.18 1.29 -9.90
N ILE A 91 -9.38 1.10 -8.85
CA ILE A 91 -7.92 1.18 -8.91
C ILE A 91 -7.35 -0.11 -8.35
N ILE A 92 -6.49 -0.77 -9.11
CA ILE A 92 -5.84 -2.02 -8.72
C ILE A 92 -4.32 -1.81 -8.75
N PRO A 93 -3.67 -1.61 -7.60
CA PRO A 93 -2.23 -1.51 -7.51
C PRO A 93 -1.58 -2.91 -7.53
N LEU A 94 -0.41 -3.00 -8.16
CA LEU A 94 0.54 -4.09 -8.02
C LEU A 94 1.91 -3.46 -7.77
N THR A 95 2.30 -3.40 -6.50
CA THR A 95 3.48 -2.65 -6.05
C THR A 95 4.44 -3.54 -5.29
N VAL A 96 5.72 -3.16 -5.33
CA VAL A 96 6.79 -3.75 -4.53
C VAL A 96 7.56 -2.64 -3.84
N GLY A 97 8.12 -2.92 -2.67
CA GLY A 97 8.85 -1.90 -1.93
C GLY A 97 9.45 -2.40 -0.64
N GLY A 98 9.64 -1.49 0.30
CA GLY A 98 10.21 -1.79 1.60
C GLY A 98 9.54 -1.03 2.73
N GLU A 99 9.56 -1.62 3.91
CA GLU A 99 9.14 -1.03 5.18
C GLU A 99 10.33 -1.00 6.14
N TYR A 100 10.55 0.14 6.79
CA TYR A 100 11.53 0.31 7.84
C TYR A 100 10.84 0.55 9.18
N TYR A 101 11.16 -0.26 10.18
CA TYR A 101 10.61 -0.22 11.53
C TYR A 101 11.56 0.57 12.44
N VAL A 102 11.09 1.69 12.97
CA VAL A 102 11.90 2.56 13.83
C VAL A 102 12.25 1.83 15.12
N TRP A 103 11.24 1.20 15.75
CA TRP A 103 11.42 0.40 16.97
C TRP A 103 10.98 -1.05 16.71
N SER A 104 11.94 -1.97 16.74
CA SER A 104 11.68 -3.39 16.42
C SER A 104 11.34 -4.25 17.63
N LYS A 105 11.75 -3.82 18.85
CA LYS A 105 11.64 -4.62 20.09
C LYS A 105 10.45 -4.25 20.97
N THR A 106 9.65 -3.24 20.60
CA THR A 106 8.50 -2.77 21.38
C THR A 106 7.19 -3.45 20.92
N LEU A 107 6.16 -3.38 21.77
CA LEU A 107 4.82 -3.82 21.42
C LEU A 107 4.27 -3.01 20.25
N PHE A 108 4.52 -1.71 20.24
CA PHE A 108 4.13 -0.77 19.19
C PHE A 108 5.32 -0.53 18.27
N LYS A 109 5.21 -0.91 17.01
CA LYS A 109 6.28 -0.83 16.01
C LYS A 109 5.90 0.18 14.92
N PRO A 110 6.22 1.46 15.09
CA PRO A 110 6.03 2.43 14.03
C PRO A 110 6.94 2.10 12.85
N PHE A 111 6.40 2.29 11.66
CA PHE A 111 7.12 2.04 10.42
C PHE A 111 6.88 3.14 9.39
N ILE A 112 7.84 3.29 8.50
CA ILE A 112 7.74 4.04 7.26
C ILE A 112 7.93 3.06 6.10
N GLY A 113 7.19 3.26 5.03
CA GLY A 113 7.25 2.40 3.86
C GLY A 113 7.30 3.20 2.58
N LEU A 114 7.88 2.61 1.56
CA LEU A 114 7.86 3.11 0.20
C LEU A 114 7.67 1.94 -0.75
N GLU A 115 6.65 2.03 -1.59
CA GLU A 115 6.34 1.05 -2.63
C GLU A 115 6.29 1.74 -3.99
N THR A 116 6.60 1.00 -5.06
CA THR A 116 6.47 1.46 -6.44
C THR A 116 6.00 0.31 -7.32
N GLY A 117 5.33 0.61 -8.41
CA GLY A 117 4.84 -0.41 -9.32
C GLY A 117 3.79 0.09 -10.30
N VAL A 118 3.06 -0.85 -10.86
CA VAL A 118 2.01 -0.59 -11.82
C VAL A 118 0.65 -0.48 -11.14
N ILE A 119 -0.15 0.45 -11.62
CA ILE A 119 -1.49 0.73 -11.10
C ILE A 119 -2.45 0.72 -12.28
N TYR A 120 -3.35 -0.26 -12.29
CA TYR A 120 -4.46 -0.28 -13.24
C TYR A 120 -5.58 0.60 -12.72
N THR A 121 -6.13 1.44 -13.59
CA THR A 121 -7.25 2.34 -13.28
C THR A 121 -8.35 2.11 -14.31
N ASP A 122 -9.57 1.91 -13.84
CA ASP A 122 -10.79 1.85 -14.66
C ASP A 122 -11.80 2.87 -14.14
N ARG A 123 -12.30 3.70 -15.04
CA ARG A 123 -13.30 4.72 -14.73
C ARG A 123 -14.54 4.50 -15.58
N GLN A 124 -15.68 4.43 -14.91
CA GLN A 124 -16.99 4.24 -15.53
C GLN A 124 -17.91 5.38 -15.14
N LEU A 125 -18.74 5.78 -16.09
CA LEU A 125 -19.71 6.84 -15.93
C LEU A 125 -21.12 6.25 -15.95
N SER A 126 -21.91 6.54 -14.91
CA SER A 126 -23.33 6.23 -14.85
C SER A 126 -24.14 7.51 -14.78
N ILE A 127 -24.81 7.85 -15.88
CA ILE A 127 -25.63 9.06 -16.00
C ILE A 127 -27.09 8.65 -16.11
N ASN A 128 -27.95 9.35 -15.37
CA ASN A 128 -29.40 9.18 -15.51
C ASN A 128 -29.83 9.64 -16.91
N GLU A 129 -30.58 8.81 -17.64
CA GLU A 129 -31.00 9.06 -19.01
C GLU A 129 -31.73 10.40 -19.23
N ASN A 130 -32.48 10.86 -18.23
CA ASN A 130 -33.19 12.14 -18.26
C ASN A 130 -32.25 13.36 -18.28
N TYR A 131 -30.95 13.17 -17.97
CA TYR A 131 -29.94 14.23 -17.88
C TYR A 131 -28.79 14.03 -18.87
N ARG A 132 -28.92 13.09 -19.80
CA ARG A 132 -27.86 12.73 -20.76
C ARG A 132 -27.40 13.91 -21.62
N SER A 133 -28.31 14.86 -21.91
CA SER A 133 -28.01 16.08 -22.67
C SER A 133 -27.12 17.08 -21.92
N TYR A 134 -27.00 16.98 -20.58
CA TYR A 134 -26.16 17.82 -19.76
C TYR A 134 -24.78 17.25 -19.53
N ALA A 135 -24.55 15.98 -19.92
CA ALA A 135 -23.26 15.36 -19.80
C ALA A 135 -22.31 15.99 -20.83
N SER A 136 -21.35 16.74 -20.33
CA SER A 136 -20.24 17.23 -21.14
C SER A 136 -19.55 16.01 -21.79
N SER A 137 -19.30 16.08 -23.09
CA SER A 137 -18.58 15.06 -23.87
C SER A 137 -17.15 14.76 -23.37
N SER A 138 -16.66 15.54 -22.40
CA SER A 138 -15.33 15.39 -21.81
C SER A 138 -15.22 14.29 -20.76
N VAL A 139 -16.32 13.73 -20.28
CA VAL A 139 -16.30 12.65 -19.27
C VAL A 139 -16.61 11.34 -19.98
N SER A 140 -15.57 10.63 -20.41
CA SER A 140 -15.69 9.31 -21.05
C SER A 140 -15.25 8.20 -20.10
N ASN A 141 -15.75 6.99 -20.37
CA ASN A 141 -15.17 5.79 -19.76
C ASN A 141 -13.74 5.65 -20.23
N CYS A 142 -12.86 5.37 -19.31
CA CYS A 142 -11.46 5.16 -19.64
C CYS A 142 -10.81 4.15 -18.71
N SER A 143 -9.87 3.39 -19.26
CA SER A 143 -9.05 2.47 -18.48
C SER A 143 -7.59 2.60 -18.91
N GLY A 144 -6.68 2.30 -18.01
CA GLY A 144 -5.27 2.37 -18.34
C GLY A 144 -4.35 1.86 -17.24
N ILE A 145 -3.10 1.69 -17.61
CA ILE A 145 -2.03 1.28 -16.71
C ILE A 145 -1.12 2.49 -16.48
N ASN A 146 -0.89 2.81 -15.23
CA ASN A 146 -0.05 3.90 -14.78
C ASN A 146 1.11 3.36 -13.95
N TRP A 147 2.20 4.07 -13.90
CA TRP A 147 3.25 3.84 -12.93
C TRP A 147 2.98 4.67 -11.68
N GLY A 148 3.25 4.10 -10.49
CA GLY A 148 2.99 4.81 -9.25
C GLY A 148 4.04 4.57 -8.18
N PHE A 149 4.05 5.48 -7.22
CA PHE A 149 4.83 5.36 -5.99
C PHE A 149 3.91 5.60 -4.78
N SER A 150 4.17 4.90 -3.69
CA SER A 150 3.29 4.90 -2.53
C SER A 150 4.10 4.96 -1.24
N PRO A 151 4.47 6.16 -0.75
CA PRO A 151 4.95 6.31 0.61
C PRO A 151 3.84 6.01 1.61
N SER A 152 4.22 5.42 2.74
CA SER A 152 3.30 5.09 3.82
C SER A 152 3.95 5.27 5.17
N VAL A 153 3.12 5.56 6.17
CA VAL A 153 3.49 5.54 7.57
C VAL A 153 2.45 4.73 8.34
N GLY A 154 2.88 4.02 9.37
CA GLY A 154 1.94 3.21 10.12
C GLY A 154 2.48 2.74 11.45
N LEU A 155 1.60 2.05 12.15
CA LEU A 155 1.86 1.44 13.43
C LEU A 155 1.46 -0.03 13.36
N HIS A 156 2.40 -0.90 13.64
CA HIS A 156 2.16 -2.33 13.78
C HIS A 156 2.14 -2.68 15.26
N ILE A 157 1.06 -3.29 15.72
CA ILE A 157 0.92 -3.78 17.08
C ILE A 157 1.30 -5.25 17.07
N GLN A 158 2.27 -5.59 17.90
CA GLN A 158 2.80 -6.94 17.94
C GLN A 158 1.77 -7.90 18.53
N GLU A 159 1.72 -9.02 17.97
CA GLU A 159 1.04 -10.29 18.11
C GLU A 159 0.31 -10.52 19.44
N PHE A 160 -1.00 -10.66 19.36
CA PHE A 160 -1.84 -11.16 20.46
C PHE A 160 -1.69 -12.67 20.66
N ALA A 161 -1.31 -13.37 19.61
CA ALA A 161 -0.91 -14.77 19.58
C ALA A 161 0.36 -14.84 18.76
N ASP A 162 1.23 -15.80 18.99
CA ASP A 162 2.61 -15.91 18.43
C ASP A 162 2.75 -15.59 16.92
N ARG A 163 1.64 -15.49 16.17
CA ARG A 163 1.63 -15.32 14.71
C ARG A 163 0.70 -14.23 14.20
N LEU A 164 -0.23 -13.72 15.01
CA LEU A 164 -1.23 -12.76 14.59
C LEU A 164 -0.88 -11.36 15.10
N GLY A 165 -0.94 -10.35 14.25
CA GLY A 165 -0.72 -8.94 14.61
C GLY A 165 -1.75 -8.04 13.94
N ILE A 166 -1.86 -6.82 14.43
CA ILE A 166 -2.73 -5.77 13.89
C ILE A 166 -1.86 -4.62 13.42
N PHE A 167 -2.30 -3.91 12.40
CA PHE A 167 -1.64 -2.68 11.98
C PHE A 167 -2.65 -1.64 11.51
N VAL A 168 -2.22 -0.38 11.59
CA VAL A 168 -2.90 0.76 10.98
C VAL A 168 -1.86 1.50 10.14
N LYS A 169 -2.25 1.95 8.94
CA LYS A 169 -1.38 2.73 8.07
C LYS A 169 -2.12 3.85 7.36
N VAL A 170 -1.40 4.92 7.09
CA VAL A 170 -1.75 5.97 6.15
C VAL A 170 -0.82 5.81 4.94
N LYS A 171 -1.39 5.79 3.75
CA LYS A 171 -0.68 5.60 2.50
C LYS A 171 -1.08 6.70 1.51
N TYR A 172 -0.10 7.38 0.98
CA TYR A 172 -0.27 8.24 -0.19
C TYR A 172 0.10 7.42 -1.43
N THR A 173 -0.62 7.61 -2.53
CA THR A 173 -0.29 6.98 -3.81
C THR A 173 -0.32 8.03 -4.90
N GLY A 174 0.85 8.36 -5.42
CA GLY A 174 1.02 9.22 -6.57
C GLY A 174 1.10 8.38 -7.85
N MET A 175 0.38 8.79 -8.90
CA MET A 175 0.35 8.10 -10.19
C MET A 175 0.81 9.02 -11.31
N THR A 176 1.60 8.47 -12.26
CA THR A 176 1.93 9.18 -13.50
C THR A 176 0.72 9.15 -14.41
N ALA A 177 0.25 10.33 -14.82
CA ALA A 177 -0.89 10.41 -15.73
C ALA A 177 -0.50 9.98 -17.13
N GLN A 178 -1.03 8.84 -17.60
CA GLN A 178 -0.85 8.43 -19.00
C GLN A 178 -2.15 8.17 -19.75
N SER A 179 -3.20 7.71 -19.12
CA SER A 179 -4.34 7.16 -19.87
C SER A 179 -5.69 7.80 -19.59
N CYS A 180 -5.89 8.39 -18.44
CA CYS A 180 -7.12 9.07 -18.09
C CYS A 180 -6.71 10.38 -17.44
N SER A 181 -6.75 11.45 -18.18
CA SER A 181 -6.12 12.77 -17.99
C SER A 181 -6.18 13.46 -16.62
N ASP A 182 -6.62 12.79 -15.58
CA ASP A 182 -6.66 13.33 -14.23
C ASP A 182 -5.47 12.77 -13.44
N TYR A 183 -4.52 13.64 -13.10
CA TYR A 183 -3.52 13.37 -12.07
C TYR A 183 -4.28 13.03 -10.80
N ALA A 184 -4.20 11.80 -10.38
CA ALA A 184 -4.94 11.37 -9.21
C ALA A 184 -3.97 10.90 -8.14
N ASP A 185 -3.80 11.78 -7.17
CA ASP A 185 -3.14 11.41 -5.92
C ASP A 185 -4.18 10.85 -4.97
N LEU A 186 -3.88 9.72 -4.35
CA LEU A 186 -4.74 9.09 -3.37
C LEU A 186 -4.14 9.17 -1.99
N ILE A 187 -4.98 9.48 -1.01
CA ILE A 187 -4.65 9.32 0.41
C ILE A 187 -5.60 8.27 0.97
N GLY A 188 -5.04 7.20 1.50
CA GLY A 188 -5.78 6.10 2.11
C GLY A 188 -5.41 5.92 3.58
N VAL A 189 -6.41 5.63 4.40
CA VAL A 189 -6.23 5.18 5.78
C VAL A 189 -6.78 3.77 5.87
N SER A 190 -5.98 2.83 6.35
CA SER A 190 -6.39 1.43 6.44
C SER A 190 -5.91 0.78 7.73
N GLY A 191 -6.70 -0.19 8.21
CA GLY A 191 -6.35 -1.06 9.30
C GLY A 191 -6.45 -2.52 8.86
N GLY A 192 -5.64 -3.39 9.45
CA GLY A 192 -5.62 -4.77 9.00
C GLY A 192 -4.96 -5.74 9.96
N LEU A 193 -5.01 -6.99 9.53
CA LEU A 193 -4.44 -8.12 10.23
C LEU A 193 -3.18 -8.60 9.51
N THR A 194 -2.27 -9.13 10.27
CA THR A 194 -1.05 -9.77 9.75
C THR A 194 -0.92 -11.16 10.32
N PHE A 195 -0.51 -12.10 9.49
CA PHE A 195 -0.23 -13.46 9.88
C PHE A 195 1.18 -13.86 9.47
N LYS A 196 1.97 -14.40 10.40
CA LYS A 196 3.36 -14.82 10.17
C LYS A 196 3.45 -16.31 9.94
N PHE A 197 4.17 -16.69 8.89
CA PHE A 197 4.53 -18.03 8.56
C PHE A 197 6.04 -18.26 8.77
N GLY A 198 6.41 -19.49 9.14
CA GLY A 198 7.79 -19.88 9.30
C GLY A 198 8.29 -19.89 10.74
N LYS A 199 9.54 -20.30 10.93
CA LYS A 199 10.19 -20.36 12.24
C LYS A 199 10.50 -18.95 12.74
N LYS A 200 10.35 -18.74 14.04
CA LYS A 200 10.76 -17.50 14.72
C LYS A 200 12.26 -17.29 14.49
N ILE A 201 12.67 -16.27 13.76
CA ILE A 201 14.07 -15.92 13.58
C ILE A 201 14.49 -15.15 14.83
N ASN A 202 15.28 -15.79 15.68
CA ASN A 202 15.93 -15.11 16.78
C ASN A 202 17.14 -14.34 16.23
N TRP A 203 16.93 -13.07 15.91
CA TRP A 203 18.00 -12.16 15.56
C TRP A 203 18.88 -11.92 16.81
N ARG A 204 19.83 -12.79 17.04
CA ARG A 204 20.92 -12.50 17.97
C ARG A 204 22.00 -11.78 17.16
N PRO A 205 22.48 -10.61 17.59
CA PRO A 205 23.67 -10.04 16.98
C PRO A 205 24.80 -11.09 17.10
N PRO A 206 25.68 -11.22 16.10
CA PRO A 206 26.82 -12.08 16.20
C PRO A 206 27.57 -11.70 17.48
N VAL A 207 27.77 -12.65 18.37
CA VAL A 207 28.61 -12.47 19.55
C VAL A 207 30.00 -12.27 18.98
N ILE A 208 30.51 -11.04 19.01
CA ILE A 208 31.92 -10.78 18.77
C ILE A 208 32.63 -11.35 19.99
N GLU A 209 33.15 -12.56 19.88
CA GLU A 209 34.10 -13.09 20.89
C GLU A 209 35.28 -12.16 20.85
N VAL A 210 35.32 -11.27 21.83
CA VAL A 210 36.54 -10.50 22.13
C VAL A 210 37.52 -11.53 22.61
N PRO A 211 38.66 -11.75 21.92
CA PRO A 211 39.67 -12.67 22.41
C PRO A 211 40.05 -12.26 23.83
N GLU A 212 39.92 -13.19 24.76
CA GLU A 212 40.41 -12.97 26.13
C GLU A 212 41.89 -12.55 26.03
N THR A 213 42.15 -11.31 26.30
CA THR A 213 43.51 -10.82 26.48
C THR A 213 44.04 -11.53 27.71
N THR A 214 44.83 -12.59 27.52
CA THR A 214 45.59 -13.23 28.57
C THR A 214 46.36 -12.15 29.30
N PRO A 215 46.19 -12.01 30.62
CA PRO A 215 46.92 -11.01 31.38
C PRO A 215 48.40 -11.35 31.28
N TYR A 216 49.16 -10.39 30.74
CA TYR A 216 50.61 -10.49 30.66
C TYR A 216 51.14 -10.38 32.10
N TYR A 217 51.46 -11.53 32.70
CA TYR A 217 52.17 -11.54 33.97
C TYR A 217 53.62 -11.14 33.72
N GLU A 218 53.94 -9.90 34.01
CA GLU A 218 55.31 -9.41 34.10
C GLU A 218 56.01 -10.12 35.25
N LYS A 219 56.91 -11.07 34.98
CA LYS A 219 57.81 -11.64 35.94
C LYS A 219 58.79 -10.55 36.31
N LYS A 220 58.69 -10.01 37.59
CA LYS A 220 59.70 -9.25 38.19
C LYS A 220 60.80 -10.23 38.69
N GLU A 221 61.98 -10.14 38.08
CA GLU A 221 63.25 -10.65 38.63
C GLU A 221 63.73 -9.76 39.76
#